data_a90fa0875b363abc27f81d17d5ad6a1e
#
_entry.id   a90fa0875b363abc27f81d17d5ad6a1e
#
_cell.length_a   1.000
_cell.length_b   1.000
_cell.length_c   1.000
_cell.angle_alpha   90.00
_cell.angle_beta   90.00
_cell.angle_gamma   90.00
#
_symmetry.space_group_name_H-M   'P 1'
#
loop_
_entity.id
_entity.type
_entity.pdbx_description
1 polymer ?
#
loop_
_entity_poly.entity_id
_entity_poly.type
_entity_poly.pdbx_seq_one_letter_code
_entity_poly.pdbx_strand_id
1 'polypeptide(L)'
;MEKEDAPEISESFDLQFGYLELSSGGSRLHSPEKIKARLSEQDLDPAKFSEHLQAFDWGMPPHAGWGLGLERLLTVILGIDNVREVILYPRDPERLKP
;
A
#
# COMPACT_ATOMS: atom_id res chain seq x y z
N MET A 1 -0.29 0.45 -11.20
CA MET A 1 1.05 1.02 -11.05
C MET A 1 2.00 0.46 -12.11
N GLU A 2 1.53 0.43 -13.34
CA GLU A 2 2.32 -0.02 -14.49
C GLU A 2 2.82 1.19 -15.21
N LYS A 3 4.06 1.12 -15.73
CA LYS A 3 4.57 2.11 -16.66
C LYS A 3 3.74 2.07 -17.94
N GLU A 4 3.36 3.24 -18.45
CA GLU A 4 2.51 3.34 -19.64
C GLU A 4 3.18 2.72 -20.88
N ASP A 5 4.52 2.86 -20.98
CA ASP A 5 5.34 2.35 -22.08
C ASP A 5 5.89 0.93 -21.85
N ALA A 6 5.78 0.38 -20.64
CA ALA A 6 6.32 -0.93 -20.26
C ALA A 6 5.48 -1.52 -19.13
N PRO A 7 4.33 -2.14 -19.43
CA PRO A 7 3.38 -2.62 -18.43
C PRO A 7 3.92 -3.73 -17.51
N GLU A 8 5.00 -4.38 -17.89
CA GLU A 8 5.74 -5.34 -17.06
C GLU A 8 6.58 -4.67 -15.95
N ILE A 9 6.75 -3.34 -16.00
CA ILE A 9 7.48 -2.56 -15.00
C ILE A 9 6.50 -1.76 -14.17
N SER A 10 6.61 -1.84 -12.85
CA SER A 10 5.81 -1.02 -11.95
C SER A 10 6.48 0.33 -11.68
N GLU A 11 5.68 1.39 -11.58
CA GLU A 11 6.10 2.69 -11.07
C GLU A 11 5.93 2.73 -9.55
N SER A 12 6.74 1.92 -8.86
CA SER A 12 6.73 1.79 -7.41
C SER A 12 8.13 1.92 -6.84
N PHE A 13 8.20 2.20 -5.54
CA PHE A 13 9.45 2.27 -4.80
C PHE A 13 9.27 1.67 -3.41
N ASP A 14 10.36 1.17 -2.85
CA ASP A 14 10.50 0.81 -1.45
C ASP A 14 11.69 1.57 -0.86
N LEU A 15 11.46 2.23 0.27
CA LEU A 15 12.51 2.85 1.07
C LEU A 15 12.93 1.87 2.16
N GLN A 16 14.19 1.46 2.12
CA GLN A 16 14.74 0.49 3.05
C GLN A 16 15.85 1.11 3.91
N PHE A 17 15.91 0.69 5.16
CA PHE A 17 17.03 0.89 6.05
C PHE A 17 17.63 -0.48 6.39
N GLY A 18 18.78 -0.80 5.79
CA GLY A 18 19.31 -2.16 5.82
C GLY A 18 18.33 -3.15 5.17
N TYR A 19 17.87 -4.13 5.95
CA TYR A 19 16.86 -5.11 5.53
C TYR A 19 15.41 -4.73 5.90
N LEU A 20 15.22 -3.62 6.60
CA LEU A 20 13.90 -3.16 7.06
C LEU A 20 13.29 -2.18 6.06
N GLU A 21 12.16 -2.56 5.46
CA GLU A 21 11.33 -1.66 4.66
C GLU A 21 10.62 -0.67 5.59
N LEU A 22 10.88 0.62 5.39
CA LEU A 22 10.27 1.71 6.15
C LEU A 22 9.04 2.29 5.45
N SER A 23 9.06 2.31 4.13
CA SER A 23 8.01 2.92 3.32
C SER A 23 7.96 2.27 1.95
N SER A 24 6.76 2.15 1.41
CA SER A 24 6.55 1.79 0.02
C SER A 24 5.46 2.64 -0.61
N GLY A 25 5.54 2.81 -1.92
CA GLY A 25 4.57 3.61 -2.64
C GLY A 25 4.75 3.54 -4.15
N GLY A 26 3.96 4.33 -4.86
CA GLY A 26 4.07 4.42 -6.30
C GLY A 26 2.96 5.23 -6.95
N SER A 27 3.04 5.35 -8.26
CA SER A 27 2.01 5.90 -9.11
C SER A 27 0.78 4.98 -9.10
N ARG A 28 -0.41 5.53 -8.93
CA ARG A 28 -1.64 4.75 -8.81
C ARG A 28 -2.41 4.71 -10.11
N LEU A 29 -3.14 3.61 -10.34
CA LEU A 29 -4.15 3.57 -11.39
C LEU A 29 -5.27 4.55 -11.04
N HIS A 30 -5.68 5.36 -12.02
CA HIS A 30 -6.76 6.33 -11.88
C HIS A 30 -7.89 6.14 -12.89
N SER A 31 -7.68 5.32 -13.96
CA SER A 31 -8.73 4.95 -14.90
C SER A 31 -9.58 3.81 -14.36
N PRO A 32 -10.90 3.98 -14.21
CA PRO A 32 -11.80 2.92 -13.76
C PRO A 32 -11.78 1.70 -14.69
N GLU A 33 -11.59 1.89 -16.00
CA GLU A 33 -11.51 0.81 -16.98
C GLU A 33 -10.29 -0.07 -16.73
N LYS A 34 -9.12 0.54 -16.51
CA LYS A 34 -7.88 -0.19 -16.19
C LYS A 34 -8.01 -0.96 -14.86
N ILE A 35 -8.66 -0.37 -13.87
CA ILE A 35 -8.88 -1.04 -12.56
C ILE A 35 -9.82 -2.24 -12.73
N LYS A 36 -10.93 -2.09 -13.46
CA LYS A 36 -11.86 -3.18 -13.75
C LYS A 36 -11.20 -4.33 -14.52
N ALA A 37 -10.36 -4.00 -15.51
CA ALA A 37 -9.58 -4.99 -16.24
C ALA A 37 -8.65 -5.78 -15.31
N ARG A 38 -7.91 -5.08 -14.45
CA ARG A 38 -7.02 -5.71 -13.48
C ARG A 38 -7.73 -6.60 -12.46
N LEU A 39 -8.90 -6.19 -11.98
CA LEU A 39 -9.71 -7.02 -11.09
C LEU A 39 -10.10 -8.33 -11.80
N SER A 40 -10.55 -8.22 -13.05
CA SER A 40 -10.95 -9.41 -13.85
C SER A 40 -9.77 -10.33 -14.15
N GLU A 41 -8.57 -9.81 -14.41
CA GLU A 41 -7.35 -10.61 -14.60
C GLU A 41 -6.94 -11.40 -13.35
N GLN A 42 -7.38 -10.96 -12.18
CA GLN A 42 -7.14 -11.63 -10.89
C GLN A 42 -8.35 -12.48 -10.44
N ASP A 43 -9.26 -12.80 -11.34
CA ASP A 43 -10.51 -13.56 -11.05
C ASP A 43 -11.39 -12.89 -9.98
N LEU A 44 -11.30 -11.56 -9.85
CA LEU A 44 -12.12 -10.76 -8.96
C LEU A 44 -13.26 -10.12 -9.74
N ASP A 45 -14.49 -10.21 -9.21
CA ASP A 45 -15.67 -9.60 -9.80
C ASP A 45 -15.68 -8.08 -9.55
N PRO A 46 -15.54 -7.22 -10.57
CA PRO A 46 -15.54 -5.77 -10.40
C PRO A 46 -16.82 -5.22 -9.76
N ALA A 47 -17.96 -5.91 -9.89
CA ALA A 47 -19.22 -5.48 -9.30
C ALA A 47 -19.16 -5.42 -7.77
N LYS A 48 -18.38 -6.29 -7.14
CA LYS A 48 -18.16 -6.29 -5.69
C LYS A 48 -17.37 -5.10 -5.18
N PHE A 49 -16.71 -4.36 -6.07
CA PHE A 49 -15.90 -3.18 -5.78
C PHE A 49 -16.55 -1.88 -6.27
N SER A 50 -17.86 -1.92 -6.57
CA SER A 50 -18.58 -0.78 -7.16
C SER A 50 -18.47 0.50 -6.36
N GLU A 51 -18.56 0.45 -5.03
CA GLU A 51 -18.41 1.63 -4.15
C GLU A 51 -17.02 2.25 -4.26
N HIS A 52 -15.98 1.42 -4.30
CA HIS A 52 -14.61 1.88 -4.49
C HIS A 52 -14.41 2.48 -5.88
N LEU A 53 -14.93 1.85 -6.92
CA LEU A 53 -14.81 2.30 -8.31
C LEU A 53 -15.55 3.61 -8.56
N GLN A 54 -16.61 3.90 -7.82
CA GLN A 54 -17.41 5.11 -7.96
C GLN A 54 -16.59 6.40 -7.84
N ALA A 55 -15.59 6.42 -6.95
CA ALA A 55 -14.71 7.57 -6.80
C ALA A 55 -13.88 7.85 -8.07
N PHE A 56 -13.53 6.80 -8.81
CA PHE A 56 -12.81 6.92 -10.08
C PHE A 56 -13.73 7.35 -11.22
N ASP A 57 -14.98 6.87 -11.23
CA ASP A 57 -16.00 7.31 -12.20
C ASP A 57 -16.34 8.80 -12.04
N TRP A 58 -16.20 9.37 -10.83
CA TRP A 58 -16.37 10.80 -10.57
C TRP A 58 -15.23 11.69 -11.01
N GLY A 59 -14.17 11.12 -11.57
CA GLY A 59 -13.05 11.85 -12.15
C GLY A 59 -11.81 11.90 -11.28
N MET A 60 -11.37 10.75 -10.78
CA MET A 60 -10.10 10.65 -10.05
C MET A 60 -8.93 11.13 -10.93
N PRO A 61 -8.16 12.14 -10.51
CA PRO A 61 -7.01 12.59 -11.27
C PRO A 61 -5.83 11.59 -11.17
N PRO A 62 -4.84 11.69 -12.08
CA PRO A 62 -3.57 11.00 -11.89
C PRO A 62 -2.99 11.35 -10.52
N HIS A 63 -2.60 10.34 -9.77
CA HIS A 63 -2.09 10.53 -8.41
C HIS A 63 -1.08 9.46 -8.04
N ALA A 64 -0.27 9.76 -7.05
CA ALA A 64 0.64 8.83 -6.41
C ALA A 64 0.34 8.77 -4.91
N GLY A 65 0.86 7.77 -4.26
CA GLY A 65 0.72 7.64 -2.81
C GLY A 65 1.76 6.70 -2.24
N TRP A 66 2.01 6.86 -0.96
CA TRP A 66 2.96 6.02 -0.23
C TRP A 66 2.47 5.80 1.19
N GLY A 67 2.92 4.71 1.79
CA GLY A 67 2.69 4.38 3.18
C GLY A 67 4.01 4.39 3.95
N LEU A 68 4.03 5.04 5.11
CA LEU A 68 5.17 5.02 6.01
C LEU A 68 4.84 4.16 7.23
N GLY A 69 5.66 3.16 7.50
CA GLY A 69 5.59 2.38 8.73
C GLY A 69 6.12 3.19 9.90
N LEU A 70 5.24 3.90 10.61
CA LEU A 70 5.64 4.79 11.71
C LEU A 70 6.38 4.05 12.81
N GLU A 71 5.93 2.89 13.18
CA GLU A 71 6.55 2.05 14.20
C GLU A 71 7.92 1.56 13.75
N ARG A 72 8.06 1.17 12.48
CA ARG A 72 9.35 0.77 11.91
C ARG A 72 10.34 1.94 11.90
N LEU A 73 9.88 3.13 11.53
CA LEU A 73 10.70 4.34 11.57
C LEU A 73 11.16 4.65 13.00
N LEU A 74 10.26 4.53 13.97
CA LEU A 74 10.61 4.75 15.40
C LEU A 74 11.64 3.73 15.89
N THR A 75 11.54 2.45 15.53
CA THR A 75 12.55 1.46 15.90
C THR A 75 13.93 1.83 15.38
N VAL A 76 14.02 2.34 14.14
CA VAL A 76 15.28 2.79 13.54
C VAL A 76 15.83 4.02 14.28
N ILE A 77 15.02 5.04 14.52
CA ILE A 77 15.44 6.28 15.20
C ILE A 77 15.93 6.00 16.62
N LEU A 78 15.23 5.12 17.33
CA LEU A 78 15.53 4.80 18.74
C LEU A 78 16.56 3.68 18.89
N GLY A 79 16.95 3.01 17.82
CA GLY A 79 17.86 1.86 17.87
C GLY A 79 17.26 0.66 18.61
N ILE A 80 15.97 0.41 18.46
CA ILE A 80 15.21 -0.67 19.10
C ILE A 80 14.95 -1.78 18.09
N ASP A 81 15.18 -3.02 18.47
CA ASP A 81 15.02 -4.17 17.57
C ASP A 81 13.57 -4.69 17.52
N ASN A 82 12.79 -4.48 18.57
CA ASN A 82 11.45 -5.03 18.68
C ASN A 82 10.38 -3.92 18.52
N VAL A 83 9.59 -4.01 17.47
CA VAL A 83 8.51 -3.06 17.17
C VAL A 83 7.46 -2.93 18.28
N ARG A 84 7.28 -3.96 19.10
CA ARG A 84 6.34 -3.92 20.24
C ARG A 84 6.70 -2.86 21.28
N GLU A 85 7.96 -2.48 21.38
CA GLU A 85 8.45 -1.48 22.34
C GLU A 85 8.06 -0.04 21.95
N VAL A 86 7.66 0.17 20.70
CA VAL A 86 7.23 1.48 20.17
C VAL A 86 5.72 1.56 19.93
N ILE A 87 4.97 0.52 20.30
CA ILE A 87 3.52 0.47 20.18
C ILE A 87 2.91 0.52 21.57
N LEU A 88 1.97 1.46 21.78
CA LEU A 88 1.32 1.64 23.10
C LEU A 88 0.53 0.40 23.54
N TYR A 89 -0.14 -0.27 22.60
CA TYR A 89 -0.93 -1.48 22.84
C TYR A 89 -0.54 -2.57 21.85
N PRO A 90 0.66 -3.20 22.01
CA PRO A 90 1.09 -4.23 21.09
C PRO A 90 0.17 -5.45 21.16
N ARG A 91 -0.15 -6.02 20.01
CA ARG A 91 -0.97 -7.22 19.88
C ARG A 91 -0.20 -8.31 19.16
N ASP A 92 -0.42 -9.53 19.59
CA ASP A 92 0.12 -10.74 18.99
C ASP A 92 -0.85 -11.91 19.24
N PRO A 93 -0.57 -13.12 18.75
CA PRO A 93 -1.44 -14.28 18.98
C PRO A 93 -1.74 -14.60 20.45
N GLU A 94 -0.82 -14.23 21.35
CA GLU A 94 -0.96 -14.47 22.79
C GLU A 94 -1.61 -13.29 23.51
N ARG A 95 -1.53 -12.07 22.93
CA ARG A 95 -2.05 -10.84 23.52
C ARG A 95 -2.96 -10.09 22.57
N LEU A 96 -4.27 -10.32 22.70
CA LEU A 96 -5.30 -9.71 21.86
C LEU A 96 -5.95 -8.46 22.49
N LYS A 97 -5.72 -8.22 23.77
CA LYS A 97 -6.28 -7.09 24.54
C LYS A 97 -5.14 -6.25 25.12
N PRO A 98 -5.38 -4.95 25.32
CA PRO A 98 -4.44 -4.06 25.99
C PRO A 98 -4.07 -4.54 27.40
#